data_19dfe581ea150cd02f6d55debf14b727
#
_entry.id   19dfe581ea150cd02f6d55debf14b727
#
_cell.length_a   1.000
_cell.length_b   1.000
_cell.length_c   1.000
_cell.angle_alpha   90.00
_cell.angle_beta   90.00
_cell.angle_gamma   90.00
#
_symmetry.space_group_name_H-M   'P 1'
#
loop_
_entity.id
_entity.type
_entity.pdbx_description
1 polymer ?
#
loop_
_entity_poly.entity_id
_entity_poly.type
_entity_poly.pdbx_seq_one_letter_code
_entity_poly.pdbx_strand_id
1 'polypeptide(L)'
;MKKYKIFNKTGLAICLTLGLVAGSACSPTDDGPSIDDHFLNYEIPQIRPSSDIPVGAIYWNLGSTGVDEKKYARLIGEYNQSGQYPQLCPNVRPVLGRYSMDINKAETADLIQQHLTWANNAGINFLILPNIGLDTSKGDLLNEGNVNFVNYMAGLNPNSEGIEWGGLRYAVSMDMNNFANGLNNTAMIEDDADENGVSARCEQLYSFFVNLTSRFCTNNDLYYTVDGKPMIVVWNADKLYARDSEKLYNTIRERVRENVKDGNGNGLEIYILARQERWTPPARWHNFFLSGKVDAVYMDNMYNQTDWFRPTCYPQCIDQNFKYNREYEWANYGVDFVPSVSPSFNQWIDGDGTQFYNFPVVFKDEDMFRKMCNVAKMNLGKRPMVIIDSFNRWNVDQAIE
;
A
#
# COMPACT_ATOMS: atom_id res chain seq x y z
N MET A 1 36.18 -49.57 -1.40
CA MET A 1 36.23 -50.56 -2.52
C MET A 1 35.00 -50.39 -3.39
N LYS A 2 35.24 -50.05 -4.69
CA LYS A 2 34.48 -50.38 -5.89
C LYS A 2 32.97 -49.97 -5.88
N LYS A 3 32.38 -49.30 -6.86
CA LYS A 3 32.64 -49.16 -8.31
C LYS A 3 31.83 -48.00 -8.82
N TYR A 4 32.41 -47.04 -9.48
CA TYR A 4 31.71 -46.29 -10.53
C TYR A 4 32.40 -46.65 -11.86
N LYS A 5 31.81 -47.51 -12.61
CA LYS A 5 31.97 -47.65 -14.05
C LYS A 5 30.60 -47.90 -14.62
N ILE A 6 30.19 -47.01 -15.47
CA ILE A 6 29.79 -47.24 -16.87
C ILE A 6 29.17 -45.97 -17.36
N PHE A 7 30.01 -45.03 -17.83
CA PHE A 7 29.52 -44.16 -18.90
C PHE A 7 29.63 -44.99 -20.17
N ASN A 8 28.53 -45.52 -20.58
CA ASN A 8 28.42 -46.23 -21.85
C ASN A 8 28.68 -45.25 -23.00
N LYS A 9 29.57 -45.61 -23.93
CA LYS A 9 29.90 -44.81 -25.11
C LYS A 9 28.67 -44.42 -25.95
N THR A 10 27.58 -45.15 -25.82
CA THR A 10 26.27 -44.87 -26.42
C THR A 10 25.58 -43.64 -25.81
N GLY A 11 25.75 -43.36 -24.51
CA GLY A 11 25.20 -42.19 -23.86
C GLY A 11 25.86 -40.86 -24.29
N LEU A 12 27.18 -40.94 -24.58
CA LEU A 12 27.91 -39.78 -25.07
C LEU A 12 27.54 -39.41 -26.52
N ALA A 13 27.24 -40.41 -27.35
CA ALA A 13 26.80 -40.18 -28.73
C ALA A 13 25.39 -39.58 -28.80
N ILE A 14 24.49 -39.95 -27.88
CA ILE A 14 23.14 -39.37 -27.79
C ILE A 14 23.20 -37.94 -27.25
N CYS A 15 24.07 -37.63 -26.28
CA CYS A 15 24.25 -36.27 -25.81
C CYS A 15 24.87 -35.34 -26.86
N LEU A 16 25.81 -35.87 -27.71
CA LEU A 16 26.42 -35.12 -28.79
C LEU A 16 25.44 -34.88 -29.94
N THR A 17 24.58 -35.86 -30.28
CA THR A 17 23.56 -35.68 -31.32
C THR A 17 22.43 -34.75 -30.84
N LEU A 18 22.02 -34.81 -29.60
CA LEU A 18 21.06 -33.85 -29.06
C LEU A 18 21.64 -32.44 -28.96
N GLY A 19 22.93 -32.30 -28.61
CA GLY A 19 23.61 -31.01 -28.63
C GLY A 19 23.76 -30.41 -30.03
N LEU A 20 23.98 -31.24 -31.06
CA LEU A 20 24.08 -30.80 -32.48
C LEU A 20 22.71 -30.45 -33.06
N VAL A 21 21.63 -31.13 -32.63
CA VAL A 21 20.28 -30.79 -33.07
C VAL A 21 19.78 -29.51 -32.38
N ALA A 22 20.15 -29.30 -31.13
CA ALA A 22 19.85 -28.05 -30.44
C ALA A 22 20.65 -26.86 -30.99
N GLY A 23 21.90 -27.09 -31.44
CA GLY A 23 22.72 -26.05 -32.07
C GLY A 23 22.31 -25.69 -33.49
N SER A 24 21.62 -26.56 -34.20
CA SER A 24 21.10 -26.27 -35.53
C SER A 24 19.68 -25.69 -35.55
N ALA A 25 19.01 -25.65 -34.39
CA ALA A 25 17.69 -25.05 -34.27
C ALA A 25 17.74 -23.52 -34.01
N CYS A 26 18.94 -22.98 -33.75
CA CYS A 26 19.14 -21.52 -33.64
C CYS A 26 19.74 -20.99 -34.94
N SER A 27 18.94 -20.95 -36.00
CA SER A 27 19.27 -20.20 -37.21
C SER A 27 19.10 -18.70 -36.93
N PRO A 28 20.03 -17.84 -37.34
CA PRO A 28 19.88 -16.38 -37.20
C PRO A 28 18.70 -15.79 -37.99
N THR A 29 17.95 -16.62 -38.71
CA THR A 29 16.77 -16.25 -39.49
C THR A 29 15.49 -16.86 -38.94
N ASP A 30 15.52 -17.45 -37.73
CA ASP A 30 14.33 -17.98 -37.09
C ASP A 30 13.61 -16.81 -36.42
N ASP A 31 12.41 -16.47 -36.91
CA ASP A 31 11.50 -15.46 -36.33
C ASP A 31 10.88 -15.94 -35.02
N GLY A 32 11.48 -16.93 -34.36
CA GLY A 32 11.11 -17.34 -32.99
C GLY A 32 11.39 -16.24 -31.97
N PRO A 33 10.74 -16.30 -30.80
CA PRO A 33 10.91 -15.28 -29.77
C PRO A 33 12.38 -15.12 -29.41
N SER A 34 12.88 -13.91 -29.53
CA SER A 34 14.25 -13.58 -29.13
C SER A 34 14.41 -13.67 -27.61
N ILE A 35 15.64 -13.76 -27.13
CA ILE A 35 15.90 -13.70 -25.70
C ILE A 35 15.37 -12.39 -25.11
N ASP A 36 15.33 -11.33 -25.90
CA ASP A 36 14.81 -10.03 -25.51
C ASP A 36 13.29 -10.04 -25.33
N ASP A 37 12.56 -10.94 -26.00
CA ASP A 37 11.11 -11.10 -25.80
C ASP A 37 10.76 -11.75 -24.46
N HIS A 38 11.73 -12.38 -23.82
CA HIS A 38 11.60 -12.92 -22.46
C HIS A 38 11.98 -11.92 -21.38
N PHE A 39 12.58 -10.78 -21.73
CA PHE A 39 12.81 -9.68 -20.84
C PHE A 39 11.68 -8.66 -20.98
N LEU A 40 11.30 -8.02 -19.89
CA LEU A 40 10.26 -7.01 -19.89
C LEU A 40 10.80 -5.70 -20.51
N ASN A 41 10.98 -5.67 -21.84
CA ASN A 41 11.60 -4.58 -22.59
C ASN A 41 10.62 -3.79 -23.48
N TYR A 42 9.31 -4.08 -23.40
CA TYR A 42 8.32 -3.34 -24.16
C TYR A 42 8.18 -1.90 -23.68
N GLU A 43 7.77 -1.01 -24.57
CA GLU A 43 7.57 0.40 -24.26
C GLU A 43 6.28 0.61 -23.46
N ILE A 44 6.36 1.39 -22.38
CA ILE A 44 5.17 1.84 -21.67
C ILE A 44 4.55 2.99 -22.47
N PRO A 45 3.31 2.83 -22.96
CA PRO A 45 2.66 3.84 -23.79
C PRO A 45 2.38 5.11 -23.00
N GLN A 46 2.44 6.26 -23.66
CA GLN A 46 1.98 7.51 -23.10
C GLN A 46 0.46 7.58 -23.15
N ILE A 47 -0.17 7.76 -21.99
CA ILE A 47 -1.61 7.87 -21.85
C ILE A 47 -1.95 9.32 -21.49
N ARG A 48 -2.92 9.89 -22.19
CA ARG A 48 -3.35 11.25 -21.90
C ARG A 48 -3.87 11.37 -20.47
N PRO A 49 -3.58 12.48 -19.76
CA PRO A 49 -4.20 12.77 -18.49
C PRO A 49 -5.73 12.74 -18.59
N SER A 50 -6.38 12.24 -17.55
CA SER A 50 -7.84 12.28 -17.40
C SER A 50 -8.15 12.76 -15.99
N SER A 51 -9.11 13.66 -15.87
CA SER A 51 -9.65 14.12 -14.58
C SER A 51 -10.73 13.19 -14.02
N ASP A 52 -11.13 12.16 -14.79
CA ASP A 52 -12.28 11.31 -14.44
C ASP A 52 -11.90 10.14 -13.53
N ILE A 53 -10.60 9.96 -13.27
CA ILE A 53 -10.09 8.90 -12.40
C ILE A 53 -9.78 9.51 -11.03
N PRO A 54 -10.50 9.13 -9.96
CA PRO A 54 -10.18 9.58 -8.63
C PRO A 54 -8.75 9.18 -8.22
N VAL A 55 -8.02 10.13 -7.67
CA VAL A 55 -6.66 9.94 -7.16
C VAL A 55 -6.65 10.20 -5.66
N GLY A 56 -6.26 9.19 -4.90
CA GLY A 56 -6.00 9.32 -3.48
C GLY A 56 -4.51 9.39 -3.17
N ALA A 57 -4.12 9.96 -2.06
CA ALA A 57 -2.75 9.93 -1.58
C ALA A 57 -2.67 9.56 -0.10
N ILE A 58 -1.71 8.69 0.24
CA ILE A 58 -1.45 8.36 1.63
C ILE A 58 -0.77 9.56 2.29
N TYR A 59 -1.36 10.06 3.37
CA TYR A 59 -0.88 11.20 4.12
C TYR A 59 -0.41 10.75 5.50
N TRP A 60 0.88 10.91 5.79
CA TRP A 60 1.49 10.44 7.03
C TRP A 60 1.40 11.49 8.12
N ASN A 61 1.04 11.06 9.32
CA ASN A 61 1.21 11.87 10.52
C ASN A 61 2.66 11.75 11.02
N LEU A 62 3.42 12.80 10.85
CA LEU A 62 4.82 12.84 11.31
C LEU A 62 4.95 13.18 12.80
N GLY A 63 3.84 13.54 13.46
CA GLY A 63 3.80 13.85 14.88
C GLY A 63 4.66 15.04 15.30
N SER A 64 4.88 15.17 16.59
CA SER A 64 5.65 16.28 17.18
C SER A 64 7.15 16.18 16.86
N THR A 65 7.69 15.01 16.59
CA THR A 65 9.09 14.82 16.21
C THR A 65 9.36 15.18 14.76
N GLY A 66 8.33 15.14 13.91
CA GLY A 66 8.45 15.39 12.48
C GLY A 66 9.29 14.36 11.74
N VAL A 67 9.93 14.80 10.67
CA VAL A 67 10.93 13.99 9.97
C VAL A 67 12.14 13.78 10.91
N ASP A 68 12.51 12.54 11.13
CA ASP A 68 13.67 12.19 11.97
C ASP A 68 14.93 12.92 11.51
N GLU A 69 15.71 13.48 12.43
CA GLU A 69 16.86 14.32 12.12
C GLU A 69 17.94 13.56 11.34
N LYS A 70 18.22 12.32 11.73
CA LYS A 70 19.25 11.51 11.05
C LYS A 70 18.76 11.07 9.67
N LYS A 71 17.48 10.74 9.53
CA LYS A 71 16.87 10.42 8.24
C LYS A 71 16.83 11.65 7.33
N TYR A 72 16.51 12.81 7.87
CA TYR A 72 16.56 14.06 7.13
C TYR A 72 17.97 14.40 6.65
N ALA A 73 18.99 14.27 7.52
CA ALA A 73 20.38 14.47 7.12
C ALA A 73 20.82 13.53 5.98
N ARG A 74 20.38 12.26 6.02
CA ARG A 74 20.62 11.32 4.91
C ARG A 74 19.87 11.72 3.64
N LEU A 75 18.64 12.20 3.76
CA LEU A 75 17.84 12.65 2.63
C LEU A 75 18.53 13.78 1.86
N ILE A 76 19.08 14.76 2.58
CA ILE A 76 19.66 15.99 2.00
C ILE A 76 21.19 15.93 1.76
N GLY A 77 21.84 14.82 2.09
CA GLY A 77 23.29 14.66 1.88
C GLY A 77 24.19 15.35 2.91
N GLU A 78 23.66 15.74 4.05
CA GLU A 78 24.40 16.48 5.10
C GLU A 78 24.85 15.61 6.27
N TYR A 79 25.05 14.32 6.08
CA TYR A 79 25.52 13.48 7.17
C TYR A 79 26.99 13.11 7.02
N ASN A 80 27.71 13.11 8.15
CA ASN A 80 29.14 12.86 8.23
C ASN A 80 29.43 11.63 9.09
N GLN A 81 29.28 10.42 8.52
CA GLN A 81 29.74 9.22 9.21
C GLN A 81 30.67 8.42 8.29
N SER A 82 31.84 8.03 8.81
CA SER A 82 32.79 7.21 8.08
C SER A 82 32.19 5.84 7.76
N GLY A 83 32.37 5.37 6.54
CA GLY A 83 31.85 4.06 6.07
C GLY A 83 30.46 4.10 5.46
N GLN A 84 29.94 5.26 5.16
CA GLN A 84 28.59 5.39 4.59
C GLN A 84 28.61 5.50 3.07
N TYR A 85 27.43 5.28 2.49
CA TYR A 85 27.24 5.11 1.06
C TYR A 85 26.61 6.38 0.45
N PRO A 86 27.41 7.45 0.18
CA PRO A 86 26.89 8.72 -0.35
C PRO A 86 26.16 8.56 -1.67
N GLN A 87 26.48 7.51 -2.44
CA GLN A 87 25.77 7.15 -3.68
C GLN A 87 24.32 6.70 -3.46
N LEU A 88 23.92 6.39 -2.22
CA LEU A 88 22.54 6.04 -1.87
C LEU A 88 21.73 7.25 -1.39
N CYS A 89 22.40 8.38 -1.19
CA CYS A 89 21.75 9.60 -0.77
C CYS A 89 20.97 10.21 -1.96
N PRO A 90 19.65 10.47 -1.82
CA PRO A 90 18.87 11.07 -2.89
C PRO A 90 19.20 12.55 -3.11
N ASN A 91 19.78 13.23 -2.11
CA ASN A 91 20.08 14.66 -2.14
C ASN A 91 18.84 15.51 -2.49
N VAL A 92 17.72 15.20 -1.88
CA VAL A 92 16.42 15.86 -2.06
C VAL A 92 16.08 16.67 -0.81
N ARG A 93 15.56 17.87 -1.00
CA ARG A 93 15.08 18.72 0.10
C ARG A 93 13.58 18.92 0.00
N PRO A 94 12.81 18.63 1.07
CA PRO A 94 11.41 19.05 1.15
C PRO A 94 11.31 20.58 0.96
N VAL A 95 10.31 21.04 0.24
CA VAL A 95 10.11 22.48 -0.04
C VAL A 95 9.99 23.29 1.25
N LEU A 96 9.30 22.73 2.26
CA LEU A 96 9.11 23.35 3.58
C LEU A 96 10.27 23.04 4.55
N GLY A 97 11.34 22.40 4.08
CA GLY A 97 12.43 21.96 4.94
C GLY A 97 12.04 20.82 5.86
N ARG A 98 12.73 20.72 7.01
CA ARG A 98 12.36 19.75 8.06
C ARG A 98 11.24 20.32 8.91
N TYR A 99 10.10 19.67 8.93
CA TYR A 99 8.92 20.09 9.69
C TYR A 99 8.40 18.98 10.62
N SER A 100 7.55 19.36 11.57
CA SER A 100 6.76 18.47 12.41
C SER A 100 5.27 18.76 12.22
N MET A 101 4.43 17.81 12.65
CA MET A 101 2.98 17.93 12.59
C MET A 101 2.39 17.84 13.99
N ASP A 102 2.93 18.67 14.89
CA ASP A 102 2.46 18.77 16.27
C ASP A 102 1.17 19.59 16.33
N ILE A 103 0.04 18.92 16.52
CA ILE A 103 -1.29 19.54 16.56
C ILE A 103 -1.49 20.53 17.74
N ASN A 104 -0.53 20.63 18.64
CA ASN A 104 -0.55 21.60 19.73
C ASN A 104 0.13 22.93 19.35
N LYS A 105 0.67 23.02 18.14
CA LYS A 105 1.35 24.21 17.65
C LYS A 105 0.54 24.89 16.56
N ALA A 106 0.48 26.22 16.62
CA ALA A 106 -0.30 27.02 15.67
C ALA A 106 0.22 26.88 14.23
N GLU A 107 1.54 26.80 14.03
CA GLU A 107 2.16 26.66 12.71
C GLU A 107 1.79 25.36 11.99
N THR A 108 1.26 24.36 12.70
CA THR A 108 0.83 23.09 12.08
C THR A 108 -0.40 23.28 11.19
N ALA A 109 -1.29 24.21 11.52
CA ALA A 109 -2.45 24.50 10.68
C ALA A 109 -2.02 25.11 9.34
N ASP A 110 -1.08 26.04 9.35
CA ASP A 110 -0.54 26.66 8.12
C ASP A 110 0.18 25.64 7.25
N LEU A 111 0.98 24.75 7.87
CA LEU A 111 1.65 23.64 7.19
C LEU A 111 0.65 22.73 6.48
N ILE A 112 -0.36 22.28 7.22
CA ILE A 112 -1.40 21.38 6.68
C ILE A 112 -2.18 22.09 5.57
N GLN A 113 -2.53 23.36 5.77
CA GLN A 113 -3.22 24.13 4.73
C GLN A 113 -2.40 24.23 3.44
N GLN A 114 -1.09 24.40 3.56
CA GLN A 114 -0.19 24.39 2.41
C GLN A 114 -0.20 23.05 1.69
N HIS A 115 -0.16 21.93 2.44
CA HIS A 115 -0.25 20.58 1.87
C HIS A 115 -1.59 20.35 1.17
N LEU A 116 -2.70 20.75 1.77
CA LEU A 116 -4.04 20.63 1.15
C LEU A 116 -4.14 21.48 -0.12
N THR A 117 -3.54 22.67 -0.12
CA THR A 117 -3.47 23.52 -1.30
C THR A 117 -2.70 22.86 -2.44
N TRP A 118 -1.54 22.27 -2.14
CA TRP A 118 -0.78 21.53 -3.14
C TRP A 118 -1.50 20.30 -3.65
N ALA A 119 -2.12 19.52 -2.77
CA ALA A 119 -2.89 18.34 -3.13
C ALA A 119 -4.07 18.70 -4.07
N ASN A 120 -4.84 19.77 -3.73
CA ASN A 120 -5.90 20.28 -4.59
C ASN A 120 -5.37 20.69 -5.97
N ASN A 121 -4.27 21.44 -6.01
CA ASN A 121 -3.67 21.93 -7.26
C ASN A 121 -3.11 20.79 -8.11
N ALA A 122 -2.66 19.70 -7.49
CA ALA A 122 -2.20 18.50 -8.18
C ALA A 122 -3.33 17.60 -8.68
N GLY A 123 -4.59 17.92 -8.38
CA GLY A 123 -5.74 17.12 -8.79
C GLY A 123 -5.96 15.87 -7.94
N ILE A 124 -5.40 15.82 -6.74
CA ILE A 124 -5.71 14.77 -5.76
C ILE A 124 -7.14 14.99 -5.26
N ASN A 125 -7.93 13.91 -5.16
CA ASN A 125 -9.33 13.96 -4.77
C ASN A 125 -9.54 13.67 -3.29
N PHE A 126 -8.66 12.83 -2.71
CA PHE A 126 -8.77 12.49 -1.29
C PHE A 126 -7.42 12.11 -0.67
N LEU A 127 -7.33 12.27 0.64
CA LEU A 127 -6.19 11.81 1.43
C LEU A 127 -6.59 10.59 2.27
N ILE A 128 -5.70 9.62 2.36
CA ILE A 128 -5.82 8.48 3.28
C ILE A 128 -5.07 8.89 4.56
N LEU A 129 -5.84 9.17 5.61
CA LEU A 129 -5.30 9.65 6.88
C LEU A 129 -4.79 8.49 7.74
N PRO A 130 -3.97 8.82 8.75
CA PRO A 130 -3.18 7.82 9.44
C PRO A 130 -3.98 6.73 10.12
N ASN A 131 -3.27 5.66 10.30
CA ASN A 131 -3.63 4.38 10.80
C ASN A 131 -4.28 4.44 12.20
N ILE A 132 -5.60 4.31 12.26
CA ILE A 132 -6.34 4.25 13.51
C ILE A 132 -6.16 2.84 14.10
N GLY A 133 -5.64 2.78 15.31
CA GLY A 133 -5.43 1.53 16.02
C GLY A 133 -6.31 1.41 17.26
N LEU A 134 -6.25 0.27 17.94
CA LEU A 134 -6.84 0.07 19.25
C LEU A 134 -6.10 0.88 20.32
N ASP A 135 -6.83 1.41 21.28
CA ASP A 135 -6.28 1.80 22.56
C ASP A 135 -6.27 0.57 23.49
N THR A 136 -5.13 -0.12 23.54
CA THR A 136 -4.98 -1.35 24.32
C THR A 136 -5.21 -1.14 25.83
N SER A 137 -5.14 0.11 26.31
CA SER A 137 -5.41 0.45 27.71
C SER A 137 -6.90 0.55 28.02
N LYS A 138 -7.73 0.72 26.99
CA LYS A 138 -9.17 0.96 27.09
C LYS A 138 -10.02 -0.08 26.34
N GLY A 139 -9.41 -1.18 25.90
CA GLY A 139 -10.11 -2.26 25.19
C GLY A 139 -10.36 -1.94 23.72
N ASP A 140 -11.61 -1.83 23.32
CA ASP A 140 -12.05 -1.63 21.94
C ASP A 140 -12.08 -0.15 21.48
N LEU A 141 -11.64 0.77 22.33
CA LEU A 141 -11.61 2.19 22.00
C LEU A 141 -10.49 2.52 21.00
N LEU A 142 -10.77 3.48 20.15
CA LEU A 142 -9.82 3.95 19.14
C LEU A 142 -8.63 4.66 19.77
N ASN A 143 -7.46 4.54 19.16
CA ASN A 143 -6.26 5.25 19.56
C ASN A 143 -6.44 6.77 19.50
N GLU A 144 -6.45 7.45 20.66
CA GLU A 144 -6.75 8.87 20.76
C GLU A 144 -5.77 9.77 20.00
N GLY A 145 -4.49 9.40 19.92
CA GLY A 145 -3.50 10.21 19.21
C GLY A 145 -3.81 10.37 17.72
N ASN A 146 -4.12 9.27 17.04
CA ASN A 146 -4.48 9.31 15.64
C ASN A 146 -5.89 9.86 15.43
N VAL A 147 -6.83 9.57 16.34
CA VAL A 147 -8.18 10.18 16.31
C VAL A 147 -8.07 11.70 16.43
N ASN A 148 -7.26 12.22 17.34
CA ASN A 148 -7.06 13.66 17.52
C ASN A 148 -6.43 14.30 16.30
N PHE A 149 -5.50 13.60 15.61
CA PHE A 149 -4.94 14.10 14.38
C PHE A 149 -5.99 14.16 13.25
N VAL A 150 -6.81 13.13 13.07
CA VAL A 150 -7.91 13.15 12.10
C VAL A 150 -8.91 14.27 12.41
N ASN A 151 -9.27 14.45 13.67
CA ASN A 151 -10.15 15.55 14.09
C ASN A 151 -9.51 16.93 13.81
N TYR A 152 -8.21 17.05 14.03
CA TYR A 152 -7.47 18.26 13.69
C TYR A 152 -7.53 18.55 12.19
N MET A 153 -7.22 17.56 11.37
CA MET A 153 -7.31 17.67 9.92
C MET A 153 -8.73 18.05 9.45
N ALA A 154 -9.76 17.50 10.09
CA ALA A 154 -11.16 17.76 9.74
C ALA A 154 -11.68 19.13 10.26
N GLY A 155 -10.84 19.95 10.90
CA GLY A 155 -11.26 21.24 11.45
C GLY A 155 -12.11 21.15 12.71
N LEU A 156 -12.10 19.99 13.39
CA LEU A 156 -12.89 19.74 14.62
C LEU A 156 -12.10 20.03 15.90
N ASN A 157 -10.87 20.51 15.78
CA ASN A 157 -10.01 20.88 16.91
C ASN A 157 -9.91 22.41 17.00
N PRO A 158 -9.95 23.01 18.19
CA PRO A 158 -9.80 24.47 18.34
C PRO A 158 -8.51 25.05 17.74
N ASN A 159 -7.45 24.24 17.67
CA ASN A 159 -6.15 24.66 17.09
C ASN A 159 -6.07 24.49 15.56
N SER A 160 -7.12 24.00 14.91
CA SER A 160 -7.17 23.76 13.48
C SER A 160 -7.95 24.83 12.71
N GLU A 161 -8.10 26.02 13.29
CA GLU A 161 -8.73 27.15 12.63
C GLU A 161 -7.96 27.50 11.34
N GLY A 162 -8.70 27.74 10.25
CA GLY A 162 -8.13 28.06 8.94
C GLY A 162 -7.81 26.87 8.06
N ILE A 163 -8.01 25.62 8.50
CA ILE A 163 -7.87 24.47 7.62
C ILE A 163 -9.09 24.31 6.71
N GLU A 164 -8.88 24.48 5.42
CA GLU A 164 -9.90 24.37 4.39
C GLU A 164 -9.57 23.26 3.40
N TRP A 165 -10.45 22.27 3.28
CA TRP A 165 -10.24 21.11 2.39
C TRP A 165 -10.48 21.41 0.90
N GLY A 166 -11.21 22.47 0.59
CA GLY A 166 -11.59 22.77 -0.79
C GLY A 166 -12.37 21.62 -1.43
N GLY A 167 -11.84 21.11 -2.55
CA GLY A 167 -12.41 19.95 -3.26
C GLY A 167 -11.99 18.59 -2.69
N LEU A 168 -10.99 18.55 -1.81
CA LEU A 168 -10.47 17.31 -1.23
C LEU A 168 -11.47 16.65 -0.26
N ARG A 169 -11.30 15.34 -0.11
CA ARG A 169 -11.96 14.52 0.91
C ARG A 169 -10.91 13.71 1.68
N TYR A 170 -11.32 13.00 2.73
CA TYR A 170 -10.44 12.04 3.39
C TYR A 170 -11.11 10.70 3.62
N ALA A 171 -10.30 9.66 3.71
CA ALA A 171 -10.65 8.36 4.25
C ALA A 171 -9.71 8.03 5.41
N VAL A 172 -10.14 7.23 6.36
CA VAL A 172 -9.26 6.75 7.42
C VAL A 172 -8.72 5.38 7.10
N SER A 173 -7.51 5.09 7.57
CA SER A 173 -6.95 3.76 7.57
C SER A 173 -6.95 3.15 8.97
N MET A 174 -7.03 1.82 9.02
CA MET A 174 -6.91 1.03 10.25
C MET A 174 -5.89 -0.09 10.07
N ASP A 175 -5.38 -0.63 11.19
CA ASP A 175 -4.34 -1.66 11.17
C ASP A 175 -4.84 -2.98 11.79
N MET A 176 -4.93 -4.03 10.98
CA MET A 176 -5.30 -5.36 11.45
C MET A 176 -4.26 -6.00 12.38
N ASN A 177 -3.03 -5.50 12.45
CA ASN A 177 -2.04 -5.95 13.44
C ASN A 177 -2.54 -5.84 14.89
N ASN A 178 -3.42 -4.90 15.17
CA ASN A 178 -4.01 -4.74 16.49
C ASN A 178 -4.82 -5.98 16.93
N PHE A 179 -5.29 -6.76 15.98
CA PHE A 179 -6.11 -7.97 16.20
C PHE A 179 -5.34 -9.26 15.88
N ALA A 180 -4.17 -9.16 15.25
CA ALA A 180 -3.43 -10.28 14.69
C ALA A 180 -2.36 -10.86 15.63
N ASN A 181 -2.20 -10.34 16.84
CA ASN A 181 -1.17 -10.80 17.77
C ASN A 181 -1.35 -12.28 18.11
N GLY A 182 -0.32 -13.06 17.81
CA GLY A 182 -0.30 -14.53 18.00
C GLY A 182 -1.08 -15.31 16.94
N LEU A 183 -1.72 -14.67 15.96
CA LEU A 183 -2.35 -15.35 14.85
C LEU A 183 -1.31 -15.87 13.86
N ASN A 184 -1.58 -17.03 13.30
CA ASN A 184 -0.77 -17.68 12.28
C ASN A 184 -1.57 -18.81 11.62
N ASN A 185 -0.96 -19.60 10.75
CA ASN A 185 -1.62 -20.68 10.02
C ASN A 185 -2.17 -21.84 10.91
N THR A 186 -1.91 -21.82 12.20
CA THR A 186 -2.42 -22.79 13.19
C THR A 186 -3.22 -22.13 14.31
N ALA A 187 -3.27 -20.80 14.36
CA ALA A 187 -3.99 -20.03 15.38
C ALA A 187 -4.82 -18.93 14.69
N MET A 188 -6.12 -19.14 14.60
CA MET A 188 -7.07 -18.26 13.93
C MET A 188 -7.74 -17.30 14.92
N ILE A 189 -8.30 -16.20 14.41
CA ILE A 189 -8.96 -15.19 15.23
C ILE A 189 -10.15 -15.75 16.01
N GLU A 190 -10.80 -16.80 15.48
CA GLU A 190 -11.95 -17.45 16.11
C GLU A 190 -11.56 -18.47 17.19
N ASP A 191 -10.28 -18.76 17.42
CA ASP A 191 -9.83 -19.85 18.30
C ASP A 191 -9.99 -19.56 19.79
N ASP A 192 -10.27 -18.32 20.17
CA ASP A 192 -10.60 -17.92 21.53
C ASP A 192 -12.10 -17.98 21.84
N ALA A 193 -12.90 -18.61 20.97
CA ALA A 193 -14.33 -18.72 21.17
C ALA A 193 -14.68 -19.47 22.46
N ASP A 194 -15.65 -18.91 23.18
CA ASP A 194 -16.22 -19.50 24.39
C ASP A 194 -17.13 -20.72 24.08
N GLU A 195 -17.76 -21.26 25.12
CA GLU A 195 -18.71 -22.40 25.00
C GLU A 195 -19.95 -22.08 24.15
N ASN A 196 -20.28 -20.80 23.94
CA ASN A 196 -21.36 -20.32 23.09
C ASN A 196 -20.91 -20.03 21.66
N GLY A 197 -19.62 -20.22 21.37
CA GLY A 197 -19.03 -19.97 20.05
C GLY A 197 -18.74 -18.49 19.78
N VAL A 198 -18.66 -17.65 20.82
CA VAL A 198 -18.35 -16.22 20.72
C VAL A 198 -16.86 -16.00 20.96
N SER A 199 -16.16 -15.52 19.94
CA SER A 199 -14.75 -15.13 20.02
C SER A 199 -14.64 -13.70 20.53
N ALA A 200 -13.90 -13.49 21.61
CA ALA A 200 -13.67 -12.17 22.18
C ALA A 200 -12.89 -11.27 21.20
N ARG A 201 -11.94 -11.82 20.45
CA ARG A 201 -11.17 -11.09 19.43
C ARG A 201 -12.04 -10.66 18.25
N CYS A 202 -12.95 -11.54 17.80
CA CYS A 202 -13.91 -11.19 16.76
C CYS A 202 -14.84 -10.05 17.22
N GLU A 203 -15.39 -10.15 18.41
CA GLU A 203 -16.27 -9.10 18.96
C GLU A 203 -15.51 -7.77 19.14
N GLN A 204 -14.25 -7.80 19.56
CA GLN A 204 -13.41 -6.61 19.62
C GLN A 204 -13.20 -6.00 18.23
N LEU A 205 -12.93 -6.81 17.21
CA LEU A 205 -12.80 -6.35 15.82
C LEU A 205 -14.10 -5.72 15.31
N TYR A 206 -15.25 -6.37 15.56
CA TYR A 206 -16.55 -5.83 15.16
C TYR A 206 -16.87 -4.51 15.85
N SER A 207 -16.65 -4.42 17.16
CA SER A 207 -16.83 -3.19 17.93
C SER A 207 -15.92 -2.07 17.44
N PHE A 208 -14.69 -2.41 17.06
CA PHE A 208 -13.74 -1.45 16.49
C PHE A 208 -14.27 -0.83 15.20
N PHE A 209 -14.78 -1.64 14.27
CA PHE A 209 -15.36 -1.11 13.02
C PHE A 209 -16.60 -0.26 13.27
N VAL A 210 -17.47 -0.66 14.20
CA VAL A 210 -18.63 0.14 14.61
C VAL A 210 -18.19 1.50 15.17
N ASN A 211 -17.22 1.51 16.09
CA ASN A 211 -16.69 2.75 16.67
C ASN A 211 -16.03 3.66 15.63
N LEU A 212 -15.19 3.08 14.75
CA LEU A 212 -14.52 3.81 13.69
C LEU A 212 -15.52 4.49 12.75
N THR A 213 -16.49 3.73 12.27
CA THR A 213 -17.48 4.22 11.30
C THR A 213 -18.46 5.22 11.93
N SER A 214 -18.88 4.99 13.18
CA SER A 214 -19.69 5.93 13.92
C SER A 214 -18.94 7.26 14.15
N ARG A 215 -17.64 7.21 14.36
CA ARG A 215 -16.83 8.40 14.65
C ARG A 215 -16.56 9.25 13.42
N PHE A 216 -16.28 8.64 12.28
CA PHE A 216 -15.75 9.35 11.11
C PHE A 216 -16.68 9.38 9.90
N CYS A 217 -17.57 8.41 9.75
CA CYS A 217 -18.30 8.18 8.50
C CYS A 217 -19.73 8.70 8.51
N THR A 218 -20.25 9.14 9.64
CA THR A 218 -21.65 9.62 9.75
C THR A 218 -21.71 11.14 9.66
N ASN A 219 -22.64 11.65 8.86
CA ASN A 219 -22.89 13.11 8.70
C ASN A 219 -21.61 13.93 8.43
N ASN A 220 -20.76 13.41 7.57
CA ASN A 220 -19.46 13.99 7.30
C ASN A 220 -19.22 14.15 5.81
N ASP A 221 -19.50 15.36 5.29
CA ASP A 221 -19.33 15.69 3.88
C ASP A 221 -17.87 15.68 3.39
N LEU A 222 -16.91 15.70 4.31
CA LEU A 222 -15.50 15.59 4.01
C LEU A 222 -15.04 14.14 3.86
N TYR A 223 -15.87 13.16 4.26
CA TYR A 223 -15.48 11.77 4.18
C TYR A 223 -15.59 11.25 2.73
N TYR A 224 -14.55 10.56 2.26
CA TYR A 224 -14.55 10.01 0.90
C TYR A 224 -15.42 8.76 0.80
N THR A 225 -16.24 8.72 -0.23
CA THR A 225 -17.17 7.60 -0.49
C THR A 225 -16.94 7.01 -1.89
N VAL A 226 -17.13 5.70 -2.01
CA VAL A 226 -17.19 4.98 -3.27
C VAL A 226 -18.60 4.44 -3.45
N ASP A 227 -19.28 4.81 -4.52
CA ASP A 227 -20.69 4.46 -4.75
C ASP A 227 -21.60 4.82 -3.55
N GLY A 228 -21.32 5.93 -2.88
CA GLY A 228 -22.05 6.40 -1.68
C GLY A 228 -21.68 5.69 -0.38
N LYS A 229 -20.76 4.73 -0.39
CA LYS A 229 -20.29 4.00 0.78
C LYS A 229 -18.98 4.62 1.28
N PRO A 230 -18.86 5.01 2.56
CA PRO A 230 -17.60 5.49 3.11
C PRO A 230 -16.51 4.43 3.00
N MET A 231 -15.33 4.85 2.51
CA MET A 231 -14.19 3.98 2.29
C MET A 231 -13.35 3.83 3.55
N ILE A 232 -13.19 2.60 4.00
CA ILE A 232 -12.26 2.25 5.09
C ILE A 232 -11.05 1.56 4.48
N VAL A 233 -9.86 2.10 4.71
CA VAL A 233 -8.61 1.50 4.25
C VAL A 233 -8.07 0.57 5.32
N VAL A 234 -7.76 -0.67 4.95
CA VAL A 234 -7.33 -1.71 5.90
C VAL A 234 -5.90 -2.11 5.60
N TRP A 235 -5.00 -1.85 6.55
CA TRP A 235 -3.61 -2.25 6.48
C TRP A 235 -3.37 -3.57 7.18
N ASN A 236 -2.34 -4.31 6.76
CA ASN A 236 -1.99 -5.61 7.32
C ASN A 236 -3.14 -6.64 7.32
N ALA A 237 -4.03 -6.55 6.35
CA ALA A 237 -5.17 -7.47 6.23
C ALA A 237 -4.72 -8.93 6.03
N ASP A 238 -3.54 -9.15 5.48
CA ASP A 238 -2.89 -10.45 5.29
C ASP A 238 -2.48 -11.12 6.60
N LYS A 239 -2.42 -10.40 7.71
CA LYS A 239 -2.06 -10.92 9.03
C LYS A 239 -3.26 -11.38 9.86
N LEU A 240 -4.46 -11.10 9.41
CA LEU A 240 -5.69 -11.48 10.09
C LEU A 240 -6.09 -12.90 9.68
N TYR A 241 -5.48 -13.90 10.30
CA TYR A 241 -5.80 -15.31 10.05
C TYR A 241 -7.19 -15.66 10.57
N ALA A 242 -8.05 -16.14 9.70
CA ALA A 242 -9.43 -16.53 10.01
C ALA A 242 -9.80 -17.86 9.33
N ARG A 243 -10.62 -18.69 9.98
CA ARG A 243 -11.16 -19.93 9.40
C ARG A 243 -12.18 -19.65 8.33
N ASP A 244 -13.05 -18.70 8.58
CA ASP A 244 -14.12 -18.27 7.69
C ASP A 244 -14.05 -16.76 7.49
N SER A 245 -13.15 -16.36 6.60
CA SER A 245 -12.93 -14.94 6.31
C SER A 245 -14.17 -14.28 5.70
N GLU A 246 -14.96 -15.00 4.89
CA GLU A 246 -16.19 -14.45 4.30
C GLU A 246 -17.21 -14.12 5.39
N LYS A 247 -17.42 -15.03 6.32
CA LYS A 247 -18.28 -14.80 7.47
C LYS A 247 -17.79 -13.64 8.33
N LEU A 248 -16.47 -13.58 8.59
CA LEU A 248 -15.85 -12.52 9.40
C LEU A 248 -16.12 -11.12 8.79
N TYR A 249 -15.81 -10.93 7.52
CA TYR A 249 -16.02 -9.63 6.86
C TYR A 249 -17.51 -9.30 6.65
N ASN A 250 -18.35 -10.30 6.41
CA ASN A 250 -19.80 -10.09 6.36
C ASN A 250 -20.35 -9.67 7.71
N THR A 251 -19.90 -10.30 8.81
CA THR A 251 -20.30 -9.89 10.16
C THR A 251 -19.85 -8.46 10.48
N ILE A 252 -18.65 -8.05 10.06
CA ILE A 252 -18.20 -6.64 10.18
C ILE A 252 -19.24 -5.71 9.51
N ARG A 253 -19.61 -5.99 8.26
CA ARG A 253 -20.59 -5.17 7.52
C ARG A 253 -21.97 -5.16 8.18
N GLU A 254 -22.42 -6.30 8.66
CA GLU A 254 -23.70 -6.45 9.38
C GLU A 254 -23.71 -5.65 10.68
N ARG A 255 -22.66 -5.78 11.51
CA ARG A 255 -22.55 -5.02 12.77
C ARG A 255 -22.52 -3.51 12.54
N VAL A 256 -21.81 -3.05 11.50
CA VAL A 256 -21.82 -1.63 11.12
C VAL A 256 -23.21 -1.21 10.70
N ARG A 257 -23.88 -1.94 9.81
CA ARG A 257 -25.24 -1.63 9.33
C ARG A 257 -26.29 -1.59 10.44
N GLU A 258 -26.19 -2.49 11.41
CA GLU A 258 -27.12 -2.55 12.55
C GLU A 258 -26.94 -1.37 13.51
N ASN A 259 -25.68 -1.01 13.80
CA ASN A 259 -25.36 -0.10 14.90
C ASN A 259 -25.06 1.34 14.45
N VAL A 260 -24.75 1.56 13.14
CA VAL A 260 -24.42 2.87 12.62
C VAL A 260 -25.42 3.27 11.54
N LYS A 261 -25.92 4.52 11.64
CA LYS A 261 -26.89 5.05 10.67
C LYS A 261 -26.24 6.10 9.77
N ASP A 262 -26.61 6.09 8.51
CA ASP A 262 -26.32 7.15 7.55
C ASP A 262 -27.15 8.42 7.85
N GLY A 263 -26.90 9.50 7.08
CA GLY A 263 -27.66 10.75 7.21
C GLY A 263 -29.17 10.64 6.96
N ASN A 264 -29.64 9.55 6.36
CA ASN A 264 -31.04 9.26 6.08
C ASN A 264 -31.70 8.32 7.11
N GLY A 265 -30.93 7.86 8.10
CA GLY A 265 -31.40 6.91 9.13
C GLY A 265 -31.35 5.44 8.70
N ASN A 266 -30.79 5.12 7.51
CA ASN A 266 -30.58 3.75 7.08
C ASN A 266 -29.31 3.19 7.72
N GLY A 267 -29.18 1.86 7.76
CA GLY A 267 -27.95 1.21 8.18
C GLY A 267 -26.78 1.58 7.25
N LEU A 268 -25.64 1.95 7.86
CA LEU A 268 -24.49 2.37 7.10
C LEU A 268 -23.86 1.19 6.33
N GLU A 269 -23.72 1.34 5.03
CA GLU A 269 -22.91 0.44 4.19
C GLU A 269 -21.51 1.00 4.06
N ILE A 270 -20.48 0.13 4.08
CA ILE A 270 -19.07 0.55 3.99
C ILE A 270 -18.40 -0.07 2.76
N TYR A 271 -17.38 0.61 2.25
CA TYR A 271 -16.46 0.13 1.22
C TYR A 271 -15.10 -0.18 1.87
N ILE A 272 -14.64 -1.42 1.79
CA ILE A 272 -13.38 -1.86 2.40
C ILE A 272 -12.32 -1.97 1.32
N LEU A 273 -11.29 -1.11 1.42
CA LEU A 273 -10.10 -1.14 0.57
C LEU A 273 -8.94 -1.76 1.35
N ALA A 274 -8.56 -2.98 1.04
CA ALA A 274 -7.45 -3.65 1.70
C ALA A 274 -6.12 -3.32 1.02
N ARG A 275 -5.06 -3.14 1.83
CA ARG A 275 -3.69 -3.00 1.34
C ARG A 275 -3.05 -4.37 1.21
N GLN A 276 -2.50 -4.66 0.04
CA GLN A 276 -1.70 -5.84 -0.23
C GLN A 276 -0.22 -5.46 -0.28
N GLU A 277 0.59 -6.06 0.58
CA GLU A 277 2.01 -5.75 0.70
C GLU A 277 2.91 -6.58 -0.21
N ARG A 278 2.36 -7.53 -0.95
CA ARG A 278 3.13 -8.48 -1.77
C ARG A 278 2.80 -8.38 -3.24
N TRP A 279 3.79 -8.66 -4.06
CA TRP A 279 3.70 -8.61 -5.52
C TRP A 279 2.68 -9.55 -6.13
N THR A 280 2.52 -10.73 -5.56
CA THR A 280 1.55 -11.70 -6.05
C THR A 280 0.46 -11.90 -5.03
N PRO A 281 -0.78 -12.17 -5.47
CA PRO A 281 -1.82 -12.57 -4.56
C PRO A 281 -1.32 -13.74 -3.73
N PRO A 282 -1.57 -13.73 -2.42
CA PRO A 282 -1.08 -14.79 -1.55
C PRO A 282 -1.69 -16.12 -1.94
N ALA A 283 -0.87 -17.01 -2.47
CA ALA A 283 -1.33 -18.28 -3.05
C ALA A 283 -1.85 -19.29 -2.01
N ARG A 284 -1.59 -19.07 -0.71
CA ARG A 284 -1.91 -20.07 0.32
C ARG A 284 -2.65 -19.51 1.54
N TRP A 285 -2.01 -18.63 2.29
CA TRP A 285 -2.43 -18.26 3.64
C TRP A 285 -2.51 -16.75 3.90
N HIS A 286 -2.36 -15.95 2.87
CA HIS A 286 -2.42 -14.50 2.99
C HIS A 286 -3.60 -13.88 2.22
N ASN A 287 -4.55 -14.69 1.82
CA ASN A 287 -5.69 -14.24 1.02
C ASN A 287 -6.98 -14.09 1.83
N PHE A 288 -6.85 -13.94 3.16
CA PHE A 288 -8.02 -13.81 4.03
C PHE A 288 -8.90 -12.62 3.66
N PHE A 289 -8.30 -11.50 3.26
CA PHE A 289 -9.04 -10.35 2.76
C PHE A 289 -9.70 -10.61 1.40
N LEU A 290 -9.07 -11.38 0.51
CA LEU A 290 -9.66 -11.78 -0.77
C LEU A 290 -10.80 -12.78 -0.54
N SER A 291 -10.58 -13.83 0.25
CA SER A 291 -11.61 -14.79 0.63
C SER A 291 -12.75 -14.13 1.41
N GLY A 292 -12.43 -13.09 2.20
CA GLY A 292 -13.38 -12.25 2.93
C GLY A 292 -14.17 -11.31 2.03
N LYS A 293 -13.86 -11.28 0.73
CA LYS A 293 -14.54 -10.44 -0.27
C LYS A 293 -14.59 -8.97 0.15
N VAL A 294 -13.40 -8.41 0.47
CA VAL A 294 -13.26 -6.96 0.56
C VAL A 294 -13.67 -6.34 -0.78
N ASP A 295 -14.03 -5.05 -0.80
CA ASP A 295 -14.55 -4.45 -2.02
C ASP A 295 -13.44 -4.23 -3.07
N ALA A 296 -12.24 -3.88 -2.62
CA ALA A 296 -11.08 -3.75 -3.48
C ALA A 296 -9.76 -3.97 -2.72
N VAL A 297 -8.71 -4.17 -3.49
CA VAL A 297 -7.33 -4.27 -3.00
C VAL A 297 -6.46 -3.26 -3.71
N TYR A 298 -5.59 -2.55 -2.98
CA TYR A 298 -4.51 -1.80 -3.60
C TYR A 298 -3.15 -2.40 -3.22
N MET A 299 -2.24 -2.36 -4.18
CA MET A 299 -0.87 -2.81 -3.94
C MET A 299 -0.12 -1.75 -3.15
N ASP A 300 0.66 -2.21 -2.18
CA ASP A 300 1.62 -1.34 -1.50
C ASP A 300 2.68 -0.80 -2.46
N ASN A 301 3.51 0.10 -1.99
CA ASN A 301 4.65 0.58 -2.72
C ASN A 301 5.45 -0.58 -3.34
N MET A 302 5.32 -0.72 -4.65
CA MET A 302 5.98 -1.82 -5.39
C MET A 302 7.50 -1.71 -5.37
N TYR A 303 8.05 -0.53 -5.11
CA TYR A 303 9.49 -0.34 -5.05
C TYR A 303 10.13 -1.02 -3.83
N ASN A 304 9.40 -1.24 -2.75
CA ASN A 304 9.93 -1.96 -1.58
C ASN A 304 10.16 -3.45 -1.84
N GLN A 305 9.70 -3.97 -2.97
CA GLN A 305 9.85 -5.36 -3.40
C GLN A 305 10.85 -5.53 -4.55
N THR A 306 11.55 -4.46 -4.96
CA THR A 306 12.32 -4.41 -6.21
C THR A 306 13.82 -4.63 -6.07
N ASP A 307 14.31 -5.08 -4.93
CA ASP A 307 15.71 -5.45 -4.70
C ASP A 307 16.26 -6.48 -5.71
N TRP A 308 15.39 -7.25 -6.34
CA TRP A 308 15.68 -8.23 -7.38
C TRP A 308 15.74 -7.66 -8.80
N PHE A 309 15.20 -6.46 -9.04
CA PHE A 309 15.04 -5.89 -10.36
C PHE A 309 15.95 -4.70 -10.61
N ARG A 310 16.31 -4.52 -11.88
CA ARG A 310 17.03 -3.32 -12.30
C ARG A 310 16.02 -2.17 -12.51
N PRO A 311 16.39 -0.93 -12.16
CA PRO A 311 15.51 0.24 -12.32
C PRO A 311 14.93 0.40 -13.72
N THR A 312 15.67 -0.03 -14.75
CA THR A 312 15.26 0.08 -16.14
C THR A 312 14.04 -0.73 -16.53
N CYS A 313 13.70 -1.78 -15.76
CA CYS A 313 12.53 -2.63 -16.07
C CYS A 313 11.39 -2.50 -15.03
N TYR A 314 11.51 -1.61 -14.02
CA TYR A 314 10.48 -1.48 -13.01
C TYR A 314 9.07 -1.22 -13.56
N PRO A 315 8.85 -0.30 -14.51
CA PRO A 315 7.51 -0.05 -15.00
C PRO A 315 6.88 -1.29 -15.63
N GLN A 316 7.62 -2.04 -16.42
CA GLN A 316 7.14 -3.26 -17.07
C GLN A 316 6.87 -4.37 -16.06
N CYS A 317 7.76 -4.55 -15.07
CA CYS A 317 7.55 -5.53 -14.00
C CYS A 317 6.28 -5.21 -13.21
N ILE A 318 6.08 -3.94 -12.88
CA ILE A 318 4.93 -3.49 -12.12
C ILE A 318 3.66 -3.61 -12.97
N ASP A 319 3.71 -3.29 -14.26
CA ASP A 319 2.59 -3.48 -15.19
C ASP A 319 2.12 -4.94 -15.24
N GLN A 320 3.04 -5.88 -15.43
CA GLN A 320 2.71 -7.30 -15.45
C GLN A 320 2.15 -7.77 -14.11
N ASN A 321 2.69 -7.27 -13.01
CA ASN A 321 2.21 -7.61 -11.69
C ASN A 321 0.80 -7.06 -11.44
N PHE A 322 0.54 -5.81 -11.76
CA PHE A 322 -0.78 -5.20 -11.64
C PHE A 322 -1.83 -5.91 -12.50
N LYS A 323 -1.46 -6.22 -13.76
CA LYS A 323 -2.33 -6.98 -14.65
C LYS A 323 -2.70 -8.34 -14.07
N TYR A 324 -1.70 -9.08 -13.58
CA TYR A 324 -1.92 -10.39 -12.98
C TYR A 324 -2.82 -10.30 -11.74
N ASN A 325 -2.55 -9.39 -10.81
CA ASN A 325 -3.35 -9.24 -9.60
C ASN A 325 -4.79 -8.85 -9.94
N ARG A 326 -4.99 -7.84 -10.78
CA ARG A 326 -6.32 -7.40 -11.22
C ARG A 326 -7.15 -8.54 -11.82
N GLU A 327 -6.56 -9.34 -12.69
CA GLU A 327 -7.24 -10.45 -13.36
C GLU A 327 -7.51 -11.60 -12.37
N TYR A 328 -6.54 -11.93 -11.53
CA TYR A 328 -6.65 -13.01 -10.55
C TYR A 328 -7.69 -12.71 -9.47
N GLU A 329 -7.63 -11.53 -8.88
CA GLU A 329 -8.52 -11.12 -7.78
C GLU A 329 -9.98 -11.06 -8.23
N TRP A 330 -10.20 -10.46 -9.40
CA TRP A 330 -11.54 -10.41 -9.98
C TRP A 330 -12.09 -11.79 -10.36
N ALA A 331 -11.29 -12.59 -11.06
CA ALA A 331 -11.75 -13.90 -11.55
C ALA A 331 -12.03 -14.90 -10.43
N ASN A 332 -11.26 -14.86 -9.35
CA ASN A 332 -11.38 -15.85 -8.27
C ASN A 332 -12.25 -15.39 -7.09
N TYR A 333 -12.30 -14.08 -6.83
CA TYR A 333 -12.94 -13.55 -5.62
C TYR A 333 -14.00 -12.47 -5.90
N GLY A 334 -14.03 -11.90 -7.11
CA GLY A 334 -14.87 -10.74 -7.42
C GLY A 334 -14.42 -9.46 -6.72
N VAL A 335 -13.17 -9.43 -6.24
CA VAL A 335 -12.55 -8.29 -5.57
C VAL A 335 -11.91 -7.39 -6.62
N ASP A 336 -12.12 -6.08 -6.51
CA ASP A 336 -11.59 -5.10 -7.44
C ASP A 336 -10.12 -4.76 -7.12
N PHE A 337 -9.42 -4.21 -8.10
CA PHE A 337 -8.02 -3.85 -7.99
C PHE A 337 -7.82 -2.35 -8.16
N VAL A 338 -7.00 -1.77 -7.29
CA VAL A 338 -6.62 -0.35 -7.32
C VAL A 338 -5.10 -0.25 -7.46
N PRO A 339 -4.57 0.23 -8.58
CA PRO A 339 -3.14 0.42 -8.75
C PRO A 339 -2.62 1.55 -7.85
N SER A 340 -1.38 1.40 -7.37
CA SER A 340 -0.66 2.44 -6.67
C SER A 340 0.53 2.97 -7.47
N VAL A 341 0.94 4.19 -7.20
CA VAL A 341 2.15 4.80 -7.75
C VAL A 341 2.97 5.42 -6.65
N SER A 342 4.30 5.33 -6.77
CA SER A 342 5.24 5.97 -5.85
C SER A 342 6.24 6.81 -6.63
N PRO A 343 6.60 8.01 -6.16
CA PRO A 343 7.56 8.89 -6.86
C PRO A 343 8.98 8.34 -6.78
N SER A 344 9.29 7.65 -5.68
CA SER A 344 10.60 7.11 -5.34
C SER A 344 10.46 6.17 -4.13
N PHE A 345 11.55 5.51 -3.76
CA PHE A 345 11.66 4.76 -2.52
C PHE A 345 13.13 4.56 -2.15
N ASN A 346 13.50 4.86 -0.92
CA ASN A 346 14.86 4.70 -0.47
C ASN A 346 14.90 4.16 0.97
N GLN A 347 14.94 2.85 1.10
CA GLN A 347 14.95 2.18 2.39
C GLN A 347 16.24 2.44 3.18
N TRP A 348 17.34 2.80 2.52
CA TRP A 348 18.59 3.14 3.20
C TRP A 348 18.43 4.35 4.14
N ILE A 349 17.54 5.28 3.82
CA ILE A 349 17.24 6.42 4.70
C ILE A 349 16.64 5.96 6.02
N ASP A 350 15.72 4.98 5.97
CA ASP A 350 15.03 4.47 7.16
C ASP A 350 15.94 3.61 8.05
N GLY A 351 16.93 2.95 7.46
CA GLY A 351 17.90 2.15 8.18
C GLY A 351 18.87 2.99 9.04
N ASP A 352 19.80 2.33 9.70
CA ASP A 352 20.85 2.99 10.49
C ASP A 352 22.00 3.58 9.62
N GLY A 353 21.91 3.41 8.31
CA GLY A 353 22.91 3.86 7.34
C GLY A 353 24.13 2.93 7.22
N THR A 354 24.17 1.81 7.95
CA THR A 354 25.35 0.92 7.99
C THR A 354 25.22 -0.30 7.09
N GLN A 355 24.02 -0.63 6.61
CA GLN A 355 23.78 -1.84 5.82
C GLN A 355 23.56 -1.51 4.36
N PHE A 356 24.41 -2.02 3.51
CA PHE A 356 24.36 -1.84 2.06
C PHE A 356 23.48 -2.87 1.32
N TYR A 357 23.25 -4.04 1.90
CA TYR A 357 22.85 -5.24 1.17
C TYR A 357 21.34 -5.50 1.07
N ASN A 358 20.49 -4.68 1.69
CA ASN A 358 19.08 -5.01 1.88
C ASN A 358 18.12 -3.96 1.34
N PHE A 359 18.52 -3.22 0.30
CA PHE A 359 17.76 -2.01 -0.04
C PHE A 359 17.27 -1.97 -1.45
N PRO A 360 15.98 -1.92 -1.64
CA PRO A 360 15.49 -1.21 -2.80
C PRO A 360 15.76 0.28 -2.65
N VAL A 361 16.43 0.84 -3.66
CA VAL A 361 16.63 2.27 -3.82
C VAL A 361 16.20 2.65 -5.23
N VAL A 362 15.12 3.41 -5.31
CA VAL A 362 14.61 4.00 -6.54
C VAL A 362 14.57 5.51 -6.34
N PHE A 363 15.47 6.21 -6.99
CA PHE A 363 15.53 7.67 -6.91
C PHE A 363 14.35 8.33 -7.61
N LYS A 364 14.04 9.56 -7.21
CA LYS A 364 13.05 10.39 -7.90
C LYS A 364 13.52 10.65 -9.33
N ASP A 365 12.64 10.35 -10.27
CA ASP A 365 12.83 10.58 -11.70
C ASP A 365 11.47 10.86 -12.34
N GLU A 366 11.36 11.99 -13.02
CA GLU A 366 10.08 12.42 -13.61
C GLU A 366 9.59 11.48 -14.71
N ASP A 367 10.49 10.94 -15.50
CA ASP A 367 10.15 9.99 -16.56
C ASP A 367 9.67 8.65 -15.98
N MET A 368 10.35 8.17 -14.94
CA MET A 368 9.96 6.96 -14.22
C MET A 368 8.59 7.15 -13.59
N PHE A 369 8.37 8.26 -12.88
CA PHE A 369 7.07 8.54 -12.25
C PHE A 369 5.96 8.65 -13.29
N ARG A 370 6.20 9.32 -14.43
CA ARG A 370 5.25 9.40 -15.55
C ARG A 370 4.92 8.02 -16.13
N LYS A 371 5.93 7.16 -16.32
CA LYS A 371 5.72 5.77 -16.75
C LYS A 371 4.88 4.99 -15.75
N MET A 372 5.14 5.15 -14.46
CA MET A 372 4.36 4.52 -13.39
C MET A 372 2.90 4.99 -13.37
N CYS A 373 2.65 6.27 -13.59
CA CYS A 373 1.29 6.80 -13.76
C CYS A 373 0.58 6.20 -14.98
N ASN A 374 1.30 5.98 -16.08
CA ASN A 374 0.74 5.31 -17.26
C ASN A 374 0.44 3.84 -16.97
N VAL A 375 1.34 3.13 -16.29
CA VAL A 375 1.12 1.75 -15.84
C VAL A 375 -0.13 1.64 -14.97
N ALA A 376 -0.31 2.56 -14.02
CA ALA A 376 -1.51 2.60 -13.19
C ALA A 376 -2.77 2.75 -14.04
N LYS A 377 -2.77 3.67 -15.02
CA LYS A 377 -3.91 3.87 -15.93
C LYS A 377 -4.21 2.65 -16.82
N MET A 378 -3.19 1.90 -17.23
CA MET A 378 -3.37 0.65 -17.99
C MET A 378 -4.03 -0.45 -17.16
N ASN A 379 -3.90 -0.36 -15.85
CA ASN A 379 -4.29 -1.41 -14.91
C ASN A 379 -5.42 -1.02 -13.96
N LEU A 380 -6.24 -0.06 -14.33
CA LEU A 380 -7.41 0.31 -13.54
C LEU A 380 -8.38 -0.86 -13.36
N GLY A 381 -8.92 -0.98 -12.17
CA GLY A 381 -9.98 -1.94 -11.85
C GLY A 381 -11.34 -1.55 -12.43
N LYS A 382 -12.38 -2.21 -11.96
CA LYS A 382 -13.77 -1.97 -12.40
C LYS A 382 -14.30 -0.63 -11.90
N ARG A 383 -13.87 -0.21 -10.71
CA ARG A 383 -14.09 1.14 -10.17
C ARG A 383 -12.77 1.90 -10.25
N PRO A 384 -12.58 2.69 -11.31
CA PRO A 384 -11.31 3.37 -11.55
C PRO A 384 -10.89 4.23 -10.36
N MET A 385 -9.68 3.99 -9.86
CA MET A 385 -9.06 4.74 -8.78
C MET A 385 -7.54 4.50 -8.83
N VAL A 386 -6.75 5.46 -8.37
CA VAL A 386 -5.29 5.33 -8.21
C VAL A 386 -4.91 5.85 -6.83
N ILE A 387 -3.99 5.15 -6.16
CA ILE A 387 -3.43 5.59 -4.88
C ILE A 387 -1.99 6.05 -5.08
N ILE A 388 -1.67 7.25 -4.64
CA ILE A 388 -0.28 7.72 -4.53
C ILE A 388 0.27 7.32 -3.16
N ASP A 389 1.31 6.54 -3.15
CA ASP A 389 2.03 6.15 -1.95
C ASP A 389 3.44 6.78 -1.98
N SER A 390 3.63 7.95 -1.41
CA SER A 390 2.72 8.72 -0.57
C SER A 390 2.81 10.23 -0.86
N PHE A 391 2.01 11.03 -0.12
CA PHE A 391 2.11 12.49 -0.20
C PHE A 391 3.40 13.00 0.49
N ASN A 392 3.67 12.57 1.74
CA ASN A 392 4.69 13.17 2.60
C ASN A 392 5.55 12.18 3.42
N ARG A 393 5.81 10.97 2.90
CA ARG A 393 6.66 9.98 3.61
C ARG A 393 8.15 10.21 3.35
N TRP A 394 8.71 11.23 3.93
CA TRP A 394 10.11 11.62 3.75
C TRP A 394 11.13 10.66 4.35
N ASN A 395 10.76 9.88 5.37
CA ASN A 395 11.65 8.93 6.05
C ASN A 395 12.21 7.82 5.13
N VAL A 396 11.65 7.67 3.94
CA VAL A 396 12.09 6.72 2.89
C VAL A 396 12.10 7.37 1.50
N ASP A 397 12.15 8.70 1.43
CA ASP A 397 12.08 9.47 0.17
C ASP A 397 10.87 9.11 -0.71
N GLN A 398 9.74 8.81 -0.08
CA GLN A 398 8.51 8.40 -0.75
C GLN A 398 7.46 9.52 -0.67
N ALA A 399 7.82 10.72 -1.04
CA ALA A 399 6.95 11.89 -0.96
C ALA A 399 6.85 12.59 -2.32
N ILE A 400 5.64 13.04 -2.69
CA ILE A 400 5.42 13.90 -3.88
C ILE A 400 5.38 15.37 -3.54
N GLU A 401 5.36 15.70 -2.27
CA GLU A 401 5.38 17.05 -1.72
C GLU A 401 6.51 17.92 -2.25
#